data_da63b0badc952c0863f8f88e62c7577f
#
_entry.id   da63b0badc952c0863f8f88e62c7577f
#
_cell.length_a   1.000
_cell.length_b   1.000
_cell.length_c   1.000
_cell.angle_alpha   90.00
_cell.angle_beta   90.00
_cell.angle_gamma   90.00
#
_symmetry.space_group_name_H-M   'P 1'
#
loop_
_entity.id
_entity.type
_entity.pdbx_description
1 polymer ?
#
loop_
_entity_poly.entity_id
_entity_poly.type
_entity_poly.pdbx_seq_one_letter_code
_entity_poly.pdbx_strand_id
1 'polypeptide(L)'
;MKPLMNDKRIDSTALAGQELLQLIKKTILTVGYVKEVNVIEEVIKECLSGSIVFLINGASGALVMIGGGGESRSVEVPPTDSVVRGPREGFTERIITNITLIRRKLKNPNFTLETLILGEQSKTTVCIAYLKGVVNPKLISEINRRLNRIQTDVILESGYIEQYIEDAPLSLFATVGNSEKPDIVAAKMLEGRAAILIDGTPFVLTVPALFIESFQSPEDYYIRPFYASLVRIIRFIAFMIGILAPAIYVAISSFHQELIPTPLLFTMATAEEGIPFPSVMEALLMGLIFEILREAGIRLPRPVGQAVSIVGALVIGEAAVSAGLIGSPMVIVVALTAIASFTLPAQTDSEAILRILFVLFAGTLGVYGIMLVFLALLVHLASLRSFGTPYLSPLAPFSLRDMKDTFVRAPFWAMIFRPRAISWHDPQKQEFRLSPEYVSEKSKKTRK
;
A
#
# COMPACT_ATOMS: atom_id res chain seq x y z
N MET A 1 -0.95 15.73 -36.08
CA MET A 1 -0.86 14.93 -37.32
C MET A 1 -1.54 15.55 -38.54
N LYS A 2 -2.70 16.20 -38.45
CA LYS A 2 -3.36 16.88 -39.60
C LYS A 2 -2.48 17.85 -40.40
N PRO A 3 -1.56 18.67 -39.80
CA PRO A 3 -0.69 19.57 -40.59
C PRO A 3 0.34 18.83 -41.47
N LEU A 4 0.76 17.63 -41.05
CA LEU A 4 1.75 16.81 -41.79
C LEU A 4 1.18 16.23 -43.11
N MET A 5 -0.11 15.90 -43.12
CA MET A 5 -0.74 15.26 -44.30
C MET A 5 -1.13 16.24 -45.41
N ASN A 6 -1.21 17.54 -45.10
CA ASN A 6 -1.68 18.58 -46.02
C ASN A 6 -0.59 19.58 -46.49
N ASP A 7 0.69 19.38 -46.09
CA ASP A 7 1.75 20.29 -46.52
C ASP A 7 2.27 19.89 -47.90
N LYS A 8 1.93 20.67 -48.94
CA LYS A 8 2.33 20.45 -50.32
C LYS A 8 3.87 20.40 -50.56
N ARG A 9 4.66 20.74 -49.53
CA ARG A 9 6.13 20.62 -49.57
C ARG A 9 6.65 19.21 -49.28
N ILE A 10 5.75 18.33 -48.81
CA ILE A 10 6.05 16.88 -48.63
C ILE A 10 5.52 16.13 -49.82
N ASP A 11 6.02 16.40 -50.99
CA ASP A 11 5.80 15.53 -52.12
C ASP A 11 6.70 14.31 -51.95
N SER A 12 6.08 13.17 -51.61
CA SER A 12 6.68 11.95 -51.09
C SER A 12 7.64 11.23 -52.04
N THR A 13 7.86 11.75 -53.22
CA THR A 13 8.70 11.16 -54.24
C THR A 13 10.06 11.79 -54.44
N ALA A 14 10.34 12.96 -53.85
CA ALA A 14 11.54 13.73 -54.16
C ALA A 14 12.56 13.91 -53.02
N LEU A 15 12.22 13.64 -51.77
CA LEU A 15 13.11 13.87 -50.61
C LEU A 15 13.51 12.54 -49.95
N ALA A 16 14.80 12.23 -49.94
CA ALA A 16 15.35 11.02 -49.31
C ALA A 16 15.64 11.23 -47.82
N GLY A 17 15.29 10.23 -47.04
CA GLY A 17 15.46 10.03 -45.59
C GLY A 17 15.94 11.18 -44.74
N GLN A 18 17.20 11.61 -44.90
CA GLN A 18 17.81 12.63 -44.02
C GLN A 18 17.29 14.05 -44.28
N GLU A 19 16.96 14.37 -45.54
CA GLU A 19 16.41 15.69 -45.91
C GLU A 19 14.98 15.84 -45.42
N LEU A 20 14.19 14.76 -45.47
CA LEU A 20 12.85 14.71 -44.92
C LEU A 20 12.85 14.86 -43.40
N LEU A 21 13.83 14.25 -42.72
CA LEU A 21 14.01 14.38 -41.28
C LEU A 21 14.29 15.84 -40.85
N GLN A 22 15.17 16.53 -41.61
CA GLN A 22 15.50 17.95 -41.34
C GLN A 22 14.30 18.87 -41.70
N LEU A 23 13.54 18.56 -42.71
CA LEU A 23 12.35 19.32 -43.07
C LEU A 23 11.27 19.21 -41.97
N ILE A 24 11.02 18.00 -41.51
CA ILE A 24 10.09 17.75 -40.39
C ILE A 24 10.53 18.50 -39.12
N LYS A 25 11.81 18.44 -38.77
CA LYS A 25 12.38 19.15 -37.63
C LYS A 25 12.19 20.67 -37.71
N LYS A 26 12.37 21.26 -38.90
CA LYS A 26 12.30 22.73 -39.09
C LYS A 26 10.88 23.27 -39.30
N THR A 27 9.98 22.51 -39.90
CA THR A 27 8.73 23.06 -40.40
C THR A 27 7.52 22.64 -39.57
N ILE A 28 7.53 21.46 -38.98
CA ILE A 28 6.33 20.85 -38.41
C ILE A 28 6.35 20.82 -36.89
N LEU A 29 7.53 20.81 -36.30
CA LEU A 29 7.70 20.70 -34.86
C LEU A 29 7.93 22.07 -34.23
N THR A 30 7.04 23.01 -34.50
CA THR A 30 7.05 24.36 -33.89
C THR A 30 6.59 24.35 -32.44
N VAL A 31 6.09 23.22 -31.94
CA VAL A 31 5.52 23.08 -30.59
C VAL A 31 6.25 21.94 -29.87
N GLY A 32 7.20 22.30 -29.01
CA GLY A 32 7.85 21.37 -28.11
C GLY A 32 9.36 21.17 -28.33
N TYR A 33 10.00 20.57 -27.36
CA TYR A 33 11.41 20.21 -27.43
C TYR A 33 11.58 18.94 -28.28
N VAL A 34 12.35 19.07 -29.39
CA VAL A 34 12.63 17.96 -30.31
C VAL A 34 14.12 17.62 -30.22
N LYS A 35 14.41 16.37 -29.91
CA LYS A 35 15.75 15.80 -29.85
C LYS A 35 15.94 14.81 -30.99
N GLU A 36 17.08 14.86 -31.65
CA GLU A 36 17.49 13.85 -32.61
C GLU A 36 18.34 12.78 -31.92
N VAL A 37 18.02 11.52 -32.14
CA VAL A 37 18.64 10.37 -31.48
C VAL A 37 19.05 9.36 -32.57
N ASN A 38 20.32 8.94 -32.54
CA ASN A 38 20.91 8.05 -33.54
C ASN A 38 21.21 6.64 -33.01
N VAL A 39 20.98 6.41 -31.70
CA VAL A 39 21.27 5.14 -31.02
C VAL A 39 19.96 4.48 -30.64
N ILE A 40 19.79 3.20 -30.98
CA ILE A 40 18.51 2.48 -30.82
C ILE A 40 18.15 2.31 -29.34
N GLU A 41 19.13 2.12 -28.45
CA GLU A 41 18.91 2.02 -27.01
C GLU A 41 18.35 3.33 -26.45
N GLU A 42 18.78 4.47 -26.97
CA GLU A 42 18.31 5.79 -26.57
C GLU A 42 16.89 6.04 -27.09
N VAL A 43 16.58 5.59 -28.32
CA VAL A 43 15.24 5.61 -28.89
C VAL A 43 14.27 4.79 -28.05
N ILE A 44 14.65 3.59 -27.65
CA ILE A 44 13.84 2.72 -26.77
C ILE A 44 13.62 3.40 -25.42
N LYS A 45 14.67 3.97 -24.81
CA LYS A 45 14.58 4.68 -23.54
C LYS A 45 13.62 5.86 -23.60
N GLU A 46 13.67 6.66 -24.65
CA GLU A 46 12.79 7.82 -24.82
C GLU A 46 11.34 7.37 -25.09
N CYS A 47 11.14 6.31 -25.88
CA CYS A 47 9.84 5.71 -26.11
C CYS A 47 9.21 5.19 -24.80
N LEU A 48 9.99 4.51 -23.96
CA LEU A 48 9.58 4.04 -22.65
C LEU A 48 9.33 5.19 -21.65
N SER A 49 9.89 6.36 -21.90
CA SER A 49 9.65 7.57 -21.11
C SER A 49 8.34 8.29 -21.49
N GLY A 50 7.62 7.79 -22.50
CA GLY A 50 6.37 8.40 -22.99
C GLY A 50 6.58 9.49 -24.05
N SER A 51 7.79 9.60 -24.59
CA SER A 51 8.06 10.50 -25.71
C SER A 51 7.54 9.92 -27.03
N ILE A 52 7.13 10.78 -27.94
CA ILE A 52 6.72 10.38 -29.30
C ILE A 52 7.96 10.28 -30.15
N VAL A 53 8.16 9.11 -30.76
CA VAL A 53 9.30 8.86 -31.65
C VAL A 53 8.84 8.77 -33.10
N PHE A 54 9.48 9.55 -33.97
CA PHE A 54 9.28 9.50 -35.40
C PHE A 54 10.48 8.79 -36.05
N LEU A 55 10.20 7.64 -36.64
CA LEU A 55 11.13 6.90 -37.49
C LEU A 55 10.83 7.18 -38.97
N ILE A 56 11.82 7.55 -39.73
CA ILE A 56 11.70 7.91 -41.14
C ILE A 56 12.52 6.92 -41.96
N ASN A 57 11.89 6.31 -42.92
CA ASN A 57 12.59 5.36 -43.80
C ASN A 57 13.72 6.05 -44.58
N GLY A 58 14.92 5.50 -44.53
CA GLY A 58 16.11 6.07 -45.16
C GLY A 58 16.83 7.15 -44.35
N ALA A 59 16.37 7.48 -43.12
CA ALA A 59 17.10 8.33 -42.22
C ALA A 59 17.93 7.51 -41.23
N SER A 60 19.13 8.00 -40.86
CA SER A 60 20.02 7.33 -39.92
C SER A 60 19.68 7.64 -38.46
N GLY A 61 18.72 8.53 -38.21
CA GLY A 61 18.29 8.95 -36.85
C GLY A 61 16.79 8.99 -36.67
N ALA A 62 16.34 9.07 -35.43
CA ALA A 62 14.96 9.25 -35.04
C ALA A 62 14.74 10.65 -34.46
N LEU A 63 13.58 11.23 -34.66
CA LEU A 63 13.16 12.46 -33.97
C LEU A 63 12.32 12.08 -32.76
N VAL A 64 12.78 12.49 -31.59
CA VAL A 64 12.08 12.32 -30.33
C VAL A 64 11.42 13.63 -29.93
N MET A 65 10.12 13.62 -29.80
CA MET A 65 9.33 14.74 -29.33
C MET A 65 8.86 14.46 -27.90
N ILE A 66 9.24 15.31 -26.97
CA ILE A 66 8.72 15.21 -25.62
C ILE A 66 7.25 15.61 -25.66
N GLY A 67 6.38 14.62 -25.63
CA GLY A 67 4.93 14.79 -25.65
C GLY A 67 4.41 15.30 -24.32
N GLY A 68 4.50 16.59 -24.10
CA GLY A 68 3.82 17.28 -22.99
C GLY A 68 2.39 17.66 -23.33
N GLY A 69 1.54 16.72 -23.71
CA GLY A 69 0.21 17.05 -24.21
C GLY A 69 -0.85 15.96 -23.98
N GLY A 70 -1.00 15.51 -22.77
CA GLY A 70 -2.27 14.96 -22.32
C GLY A 70 -2.80 15.91 -21.26
N GLU A 71 -4.06 16.29 -21.31
CA GLU A 71 -4.76 16.86 -20.15
C GLU A 71 -4.61 15.84 -19.01
N SER A 72 -3.54 15.95 -18.25
CA SER A 72 -3.47 15.30 -16.96
C SER A 72 -4.40 16.10 -16.08
N ARG A 73 -5.62 15.61 -15.82
CA ARG A 73 -6.33 15.98 -14.60
C ARG A 73 -5.23 16.03 -13.52
N SER A 74 -5.18 17.11 -12.77
CA SER A 74 -4.17 17.30 -11.75
C SER A 74 -4.10 16.03 -10.93
N VAL A 75 -2.93 15.34 -10.97
CA VAL A 75 -2.68 14.15 -10.18
C VAL A 75 -2.75 14.62 -8.73
N GLU A 76 -3.87 14.36 -8.08
CA GLU A 76 -4.13 14.80 -6.71
C GLU A 76 -3.39 13.89 -5.72
N VAL A 77 -3.13 14.42 -4.55
CA VAL A 77 -2.55 13.64 -3.45
C VAL A 77 -3.59 12.61 -3.02
N PRO A 78 -3.26 11.32 -3.01
CA PRO A 78 -4.21 10.29 -2.58
C PRO A 78 -4.66 10.56 -1.14
N PRO A 79 -5.97 10.57 -0.88
CA PRO A 79 -6.51 10.87 0.45
C PRO A 79 -6.20 9.77 1.47
N THR A 80 -6.08 8.52 1.03
CA THR A 80 -5.88 7.35 1.89
C THR A 80 -4.41 7.06 2.16
N ASP A 81 -3.52 7.32 1.19
CA ASP A 81 -2.08 7.03 1.24
C ASP A 81 -1.23 8.32 1.34
N SER A 82 -1.66 9.30 2.15
CA SER A 82 -0.94 10.56 2.30
C SER A 82 0.41 10.36 3.00
N VAL A 83 1.47 11.02 2.48
CA VAL A 83 2.83 10.99 3.06
C VAL A 83 3.35 12.41 3.27
N VAL A 84 4.11 12.59 4.36
CA VAL A 84 4.80 13.88 4.64
C VAL A 84 5.98 14.06 3.68
N ARG A 85 6.73 12.99 3.43
CA ARG A 85 7.88 12.98 2.52
C ARG A 85 7.74 11.87 1.49
N GLY A 86 7.75 12.22 0.21
CA GLY A 86 7.69 11.29 -0.91
C GLY A 86 6.90 11.83 -2.10
N PRO A 87 6.76 11.03 -3.16
CA PRO A 87 5.92 11.37 -4.30
C PRO A 87 4.46 11.58 -3.85
N ARG A 88 3.86 12.63 -4.37
CA ARG A 88 2.45 12.98 -4.09
C ARG A 88 1.51 12.56 -5.21
N GLU A 89 2.05 11.91 -6.24
CA GLU A 89 1.27 11.39 -7.37
C GLU A 89 0.44 10.18 -6.91
N GLY A 90 -0.88 10.21 -7.11
CA GLY A 90 -1.81 9.10 -6.96
C GLY A 90 -2.29 8.56 -8.29
N PHE A 91 -2.85 7.36 -8.31
CA PHE A 91 -3.59 6.84 -9.44
C PHE A 91 -4.91 7.60 -9.63
N THR A 92 -5.48 7.45 -10.81
CA THR A 92 -6.75 8.05 -11.21
C THR A 92 -7.73 6.95 -11.62
N GLU A 93 -8.97 7.32 -11.91
CA GLU A 93 -9.98 6.36 -12.39
C GLU A 93 -9.69 5.85 -13.83
N ARG A 94 -8.78 6.50 -14.58
CA ARG A 94 -8.47 6.13 -15.97
C ARG A 94 -7.28 5.18 -16.03
N ILE A 95 -7.52 3.96 -16.47
CA ILE A 95 -6.48 2.89 -16.57
C ILE A 95 -5.28 3.31 -17.43
N ILE A 96 -5.49 4.04 -18.52
CA ILE A 96 -4.41 4.51 -19.41
C ILE A 96 -3.47 5.46 -18.69
N THR A 97 -4.02 6.37 -17.88
CA THR A 97 -3.23 7.29 -17.05
C THR A 97 -2.42 6.51 -16.03
N ASN A 98 -3.03 5.52 -15.37
CA ASN A 98 -2.39 4.69 -14.36
C ASN A 98 -1.24 3.84 -14.93
N ILE A 99 -1.43 3.25 -16.11
CA ILE A 99 -0.37 2.55 -16.84
C ILE A 99 0.79 3.51 -17.17
N THR A 100 0.48 4.73 -17.61
CA THR A 100 1.49 5.74 -17.94
C THR A 100 2.29 6.15 -16.70
N LEU A 101 1.64 6.34 -15.55
CA LEU A 101 2.31 6.67 -14.28
C LEU A 101 3.30 5.57 -13.86
N ILE A 102 2.90 4.30 -13.97
CA ILE A 102 3.80 3.17 -13.67
C ILE A 102 4.95 3.14 -14.68
N ARG A 103 4.67 3.28 -15.98
CA ARG A 103 5.69 3.24 -17.04
C ARG A 103 6.72 4.36 -16.89
N ARG A 104 6.32 5.55 -16.44
CA ARG A 104 7.25 6.65 -16.14
C ARG A 104 8.23 6.31 -15.01
N LYS A 105 7.81 5.48 -14.04
CA LYS A 105 8.68 5.02 -12.94
C LYS A 105 9.51 3.80 -13.34
N LEU A 106 8.94 2.88 -14.14
CA LEU A 106 9.57 1.66 -14.62
C LEU A 106 9.93 1.77 -16.09
N LYS A 107 11.05 2.45 -16.39
CA LYS A 107 11.58 2.61 -17.75
C LYS A 107 12.34 1.35 -18.19
N ASN A 108 11.64 0.20 -18.21
CA ASN A 108 12.21 -1.10 -18.50
C ASN A 108 11.46 -1.74 -19.70
N PRO A 109 12.17 -2.21 -20.73
CA PRO A 109 11.55 -2.87 -21.88
C PRO A 109 10.81 -4.16 -21.51
N ASN A 110 11.17 -4.81 -20.41
CA ASN A 110 10.52 -6.02 -19.91
C ASN A 110 9.21 -5.75 -19.16
N PHE A 111 8.80 -4.48 -19.01
CA PHE A 111 7.49 -4.13 -18.48
C PHE A 111 6.40 -4.60 -19.43
N THR A 112 5.60 -5.53 -18.99
CA THR A 112 4.57 -6.21 -19.78
C THR A 112 3.19 -5.92 -19.22
N LEU A 113 2.23 -5.80 -20.13
CA LEU A 113 0.81 -5.59 -19.86
C LEU A 113 0.01 -6.67 -20.59
N GLU A 114 -0.89 -7.32 -19.86
CA GLU A 114 -1.89 -8.24 -20.42
C GLU A 114 -3.27 -7.66 -20.11
N THR A 115 -4.09 -7.47 -21.14
CA THR A 115 -5.40 -6.83 -21.00
C THR A 115 -6.51 -7.86 -21.14
N LEU A 116 -7.48 -7.79 -20.24
CA LEU A 116 -8.68 -8.60 -20.19
C LEU A 116 -9.91 -7.69 -20.11
N ILE A 117 -11.06 -8.18 -20.54
CA ILE A 117 -12.34 -7.50 -20.36
C ILE A 117 -13.19 -8.40 -19.49
N LEU A 118 -13.67 -7.87 -18.35
CA LEU A 118 -14.49 -8.58 -17.38
C LEU A 118 -15.83 -7.87 -17.19
N GLY A 119 -16.86 -8.65 -16.83
CA GLY A 119 -18.24 -8.19 -16.70
C GLY A 119 -19.01 -8.22 -18.02
N GLU A 120 -20.15 -8.93 -18.04
CA GLU A 120 -20.96 -9.07 -19.26
C GLU A 120 -21.57 -7.74 -19.69
N GLN A 121 -22.06 -6.94 -18.73
CA GLN A 121 -22.70 -5.65 -18.97
C GLN A 121 -21.70 -4.50 -18.87
N SER A 122 -20.84 -4.49 -17.83
CA SER A 122 -19.89 -3.38 -17.61
C SER A 122 -18.73 -3.36 -18.60
N LYS A 123 -18.31 -4.53 -19.12
CA LYS A 123 -17.16 -4.69 -20.03
C LYS A 123 -15.94 -3.93 -19.57
N THR A 124 -15.65 -4.05 -18.26
CA THR A 124 -14.58 -3.31 -17.61
C THR A 124 -13.22 -3.81 -18.05
N THR A 125 -12.36 -2.88 -18.47
CA THR A 125 -10.99 -3.20 -18.85
C THR A 125 -10.14 -3.46 -17.61
N VAL A 126 -9.50 -4.63 -17.58
CA VAL A 126 -8.57 -5.03 -16.51
C VAL A 126 -7.21 -5.32 -17.13
N CYS A 127 -6.14 -4.83 -16.52
CA CYS A 127 -4.79 -4.97 -17.03
C CYS A 127 -3.87 -5.58 -15.97
N ILE A 128 -3.24 -6.70 -16.29
CA ILE A 128 -2.20 -7.31 -15.47
C ILE A 128 -0.86 -6.71 -15.89
N ALA A 129 -0.18 -6.04 -14.97
CA ALA A 129 1.12 -5.41 -15.18
C ALA A 129 2.21 -6.14 -14.39
N TYR A 130 3.32 -6.46 -15.03
CA TYR A 130 4.43 -7.17 -14.40
C TYR A 130 5.76 -6.96 -15.14
N LEU A 131 6.88 -7.36 -14.52
CA LEU A 131 8.20 -7.35 -15.13
C LEU A 131 8.61 -8.77 -15.53
N LYS A 132 8.76 -9.02 -16.85
CA LYS A 132 9.32 -10.28 -17.35
C LYS A 132 10.73 -10.50 -16.84
N GLY A 133 11.06 -11.75 -16.46
CA GLY A 133 12.37 -12.11 -15.91
C GLY A 133 12.49 -11.88 -14.39
N VAL A 134 11.62 -11.08 -13.78
CA VAL A 134 11.58 -10.84 -12.32
C VAL A 134 10.41 -11.56 -11.68
N VAL A 135 9.24 -11.48 -12.28
CA VAL A 135 8.02 -12.16 -11.80
C VAL A 135 8.09 -13.66 -12.04
N ASN A 136 7.51 -14.43 -11.12
CA ASN A 136 7.31 -15.87 -11.33
C ASN A 136 6.23 -16.13 -12.39
N PRO A 137 6.52 -16.83 -13.50
CA PRO A 137 5.51 -17.13 -14.53
C PRO A 137 4.29 -17.90 -14.00
N LYS A 138 4.48 -18.73 -12.97
CA LYS A 138 3.37 -19.45 -12.32
C LYS A 138 2.39 -18.50 -11.64
N LEU A 139 2.87 -17.38 -11.09
CA LEU A 139 2.02 -16.35 -10.51
C LEU A 139 1.11 -15.73 -11.58
N ILE A 140 1.67 -15.39 -12.74
CA ILE A 140 0.90 -14.80 -13.85
C ILE A 140 -0.15 -15.79 -14.37
N SER A 141 0.23 -17.06 -14.52
CA SER A 141 -0.71 -18.12 -14.93
C SER A 141 -1.86 -18.28 -13.92
N GLU A 142 -1.55 -18.19 -12.62
CA GLU A 142 -2.55 -18.29 -11.55
C GLU A 142 -3.49 -17.07 -11.53
N ILE A 143 -2.96 -15.85 -11.71
CA ILE A 143 -3.75 -14.63 -11.83
C ILE A 143 -4.70 -14.75 -13.02
N ASN A 144 -4.18 -15.10 -14.20
CA ASN A 144 -4.99 -15.28 -15.39
C ASN A 144 -6.06 -16.35 -15.21
N ARG A 145 -5.73 -17.47 -14.53
CA ARG A 145 -6.69 -18.54 -14.23
C ARG A 145 -7.84 -18.03 -13.35
N ARG A 146 -7.54 -17.25 -12.32
CA ARG A 146 -8.56 -16.70 -11.40
C ARG A 146 -9.42 -15.64 -12.08
N LEU A 147 -8.81 -14.71 -12.79
CA LEU A 147 -9.55 -13.66 -13.50
C LEU A 147 -10.47 -14.22 -14.58
N ASN A 148 -10.02 -15.22 -15.36
CA ASN A 148 -10.85 -15.86 -16.40
C ASN A 148 -12.00 -16.71 -15.85
N ARG A 149 -12.00 -17.03 -14.55
CA ARG A 149 -13.13 -17.71 -13.89
C ARG A 149 -14.24 -16.77 -13.45
N ILE A 150 -14.00 -15.47 -13.44
CA ILE A 150 -14.98 -14.48 -13.03
C ILE A 150 -16.05 -14.37 -14.11
N GLN A 151 -17.25 -14.82 -13.77
CA GLN A 151 -18.45 -14.68 -14.59
C GLN A 151 -19.45 -13.84 -13.80
N THR A 152 -19.52 -12.56 -14.12
CA THR A 152 -20.39 -11.58 -13.45
C THR A 152 -20.87 -10.55 -14.44
N ASP A 153 -22.02 -9.97 -14.21
CA ASP A 153 -22.58 -8.92 -15.05
C ASP A 153 -21.75 -7.62 -14.96
N VAL A 154 -21.25 -7.34 -13.77
CA VAL A 154 -20.71 -6.00 -13.42
C VAL A 154 -19.44 -6.09 -12.60
N ILE A 155 -18.45 -5.27 -12.96
CA ILE A 155 -17.26 -4.94 -12.17
C ILE A 155 -17.11 -3.43 -12.20
N LEU A 156 -17.34 -2.76 -11.06
CA LEU A 156 -17.28 -1.29 -10.95
C LEU A 156 -16.06 -0.79 -10.19
N GLU A 157 -15.46 -1.65 -9.35
CA GLU A 157 -14.37 -1.27 -8.46
C GLU A 157 -13.41 -2.45 -8.23
N SER A 158 -12.20 -2.19 -7.77
CA SER A 158 -11.16 -3.20 -7.51
C SER A 158 -11.57 -4.25 -6.48
N GLY A 159 -12.35 -3.88 -5.45
CA GLY A 159 -12.83 -4.79 -4.42
C GLY A 159 -13.71 -5.92 -4.94
N TYR A 160 -14.39 -5.74 -6.10
CA TYR A 160 -15.11 -6.84 -6.75
C TYR A 160 -14.14 -7.94 -7.19
N ILE A 161 -13.05 -7.55 -7.86
CA ILE A 161 -12.04 -8.49 -8.33
C ILE A 161 -11.31 -9.11 -7.15
N GLU A 162 -10.93 -8.31 -6.15
CA GLU A 162 -10.24 -8.75 -4.94
C GLU A 162 -10.95 -9.94 -4.29
N GLN A 163 -12.26 -9.84 -4.05
CA GLN A 163 -13.07 -10.90 -3.45
C GLN A 163 -13.14 -12.19 -4.29
N TYR A 164 -13.05 -12.07 -5.63
CA TYR A 164 -13.03 -13.25 -6.49
C TYR A 164 -11.68 -13.95 -6.59
N ILE A 165 -10.59 -13.21 -6.40
CA ILE A 165 -9.23 -13.74 -6.63
C ILE A 165 -8.47 -14.08 -5.34
N GLU A 166 -8.92 -13.65 -4.18
CA GLU A 166 -8.23 -13.91 -2.91
C GLU A 166 -8.25 -15.40 -2.51
N ASP A 167 -7.24 -15.81 -1.72
CA ASP A 167 -7.07 -17.20 -1.30
C ASP A 167 -7.97 -17.61 -0.14
N ALA A 168 -8.40 -16.64 0.69
CA ALA A 168 -9.15 -16.89 1.91
C ALA A 168 -10.28 -15.86 2.10
N PRO A 169 -11.37 -15.94 1.32
CA PRO A 169 -12.44 -14.93 1.32
C PRO A 169 -13.20 -14.78 2.65
N LEU A 170 -13.07 -15.72 3.57
CA LEU A 170 -13.66 -15.64 4.92
C LEU A 170 -12.64 -15.21 5.99
N SER A 171 -11.42 -14.92 5.61
CA SER A 171 -10.41 -14.41 6.54
C SER A 171 -10.67 -12.94 6.88
N LEU A 172 -10.33 -12.56 8.11
CA LEU A 172 -10.32 -11.15 8.52
C LEU A 172 -9.16 -10.37 7.86
N PHE A 173 -8.19 -11.06 7.29
CA PHE A 173 -6.99 -10.47 6.70
C PHE A 173 -7.01 -10.59 5.19
N ALA A 174 -6.89 -9.46 4.50
CA ALA A 174 -6.81 -9.42 3.05
C ALA A 174 -5.52 -10.10 2.55
N THR A 175 -5.68 -11.04 1.60
CA THR A 175 -4.54 -11.74 0.98
C THR A 175 -4.11 -11.10 -0.35
N VAL A 176 -4.79 -10.04 -0.75
CA VAL A 176 -4.47 -9.17 -1.89
C VAL A 176 -4.14 -7.78 -1.34
N GLY A 177 -3.07 -7.19 -1.78
CA GLY A 177 -2.72 -5.82 -1.39
C GLY A 177 -3.33 -4.81 -2.36
N ASN A 178 -3.65 -3.62 -1.89
CA ASN A 178 -4.09 -2.51 -2.71
C ASN A 178 -3.25 -1.25 -2.46
N SER A 179 -3.24 -0.32 -3.39
CA SER A 179 -2.61 0.99 -3.21
C SER A 179 -3.08 1.98 -4.26
N GLU A 180 -3.21 3.24 -3.86
CA GLU A 180 -3.44 4.38 -4.76
C GLU A 180 -2.14 4.99 -5.29
N LYS A 181 -0.95 4.48 -4.91
CA LYS A 181 0.34 5.11 -5.20
C LYS A 181 1.17 4.36 -6.25
N PRO A 182 1.53 5.04 -7.35
CA PRO A 182 2.35 4.45 -8.41
C PRO A 182 3.77 4.05 -7.98
N ASP A 183 4.34 4.71 -6.97
CA ASP A 183 5.67 4.38 -6.43
C ASP A 183 5.67 3.08 -5.64
N ILE A 184 4.62 2.82 -4.85
CA ILE A 184 4.43 1.56 -4.12
C ILE A 184 4.29 0.40 -5.10
N VAL A 185 3.37 0.54 -6.07
CA VAL A 185 3.10 -0.51 -7.06
C VAL A 185 4.35 -0.80 -7.89
N ALA A 186 5.08 0.23 -8.34
CA ALA A 186 6.33 0.05 -9.07
C ALA A 186 7.40 -0.64 -8.23
N ALA A 187 7.55 -0.30 -6.94
CA ALA A 187 8.48 -0.96 -6.02
C ALA A 187 8.14 -2.44 -5.84
N LYS A 188 6.86 -2.77 -5.63
CA LYS A 188 6.37 -4.15 -5.51
C LYS A 188 6.62 -4.96 -6.79
N MET A 189 6.42 -4.37 -7.97
CA MET A 189 6.72 -5.04 -9.25
C MET A 189 8.22 -5.31 -9.44
N LEU A 190 9.10 -4.41 -8.98
CA LEU A 190 10.55 -4.63 -8.97
C LEU A 190 10.98 -5.77 -8.03
N GLU A 191 10.17 -6.13 -7.06
CA GLU A 191 10.40 -7.29 -6.18
C GLU A 191 9.95 -8.61 -6.79
N GLY A 192 9.17 -8.59 -7.87
CA GLY A 192 8.66 -9.79 -8.55
C GLY A 192 7.18 -10.04 -8.35
N ARG A 193 6.41 -9.05 -7.94
CA ARG A 193 4.95 -9.10 -7.84
C ARG A 193 4.29 -8.66 -9.13
N ALA A 194 3.02 -8.98 -9.28
CA ALA A 194 2.16 -8.47 -10.32
C ALA A 194 1.19 -7.41 -9.76
N ALA A 195 0.83 -6.47 -10.61
CA ALA A 195 -0.19 -5.46 -10.33
C ALA A 195 -1.39 -5.69 -11.25
N ILE A 196 -2.60 -5.52 -10.73
CA ILE A 196 -3.84 -5.62 -11.48
C ILE A 196 -4.50 -4.24 -11.44
N LEU A 197 -4.56 -3.60 -12.60
CA LEU A 197 -5.18 -2.30 -12.79
C LEU A 197 -6.58 -2.51 -13.36
N ILE A 198 -7.54 -1.79 -12.83
CA ILE A 198 -8.94 -1.85 -13.23
C ILE A 198 -9.37 -0.45 -13.67
N ASP A 199 -10.09 -0.36 -14.78
CA ASP A 199 -10.63 0.91 -15.26
C ASP A 199 -11.78 1.35 -14.36
N GLY A 200 -11.84 2.63 -14.04
CA GLY A 200 -12.88 3.21 -13.18
C GLY A 200 -12.49 3.39 -11.72
N THR A 201 -11.30 2.91 -11.29
CA THR A 201 -10.85 3.01 -9.89
C THR A 201 -9.38 3.44 -9.78
N PRO A 202 -9.01 4.27 -8.77
CA PRO A 202 -7.62 4.60 -8.47
C PRO A 202 -6.88 3.51 -7.70
N PHE A 203 -7.58 2.47 -7.21
CA PHE A 203 -6.96 1.39 -6.47
C PHE A 203 -6.39 0.33 -7.39
N VAL A 204 -5.09 0.07 -7.26
CA VAL A 204 -4.37 -0.97 -7.98
C VAL A 204 -4.10 -2.12 -7.03
N LEU A 205 -4.54 -3.32 -7.41
CA LEU A 205 -4.29 -4.53 -6.64
C LEU A 205 -2.88 -5.05 -6.89
N THR A 206 -2.24 -5.60 -5.86
CA THR A 206 -0.88 -6.15 -5.94
C THR A 206 -0.83 -7.54 -5.31
N VAL A 207 -0.27 -8.51 -6.03
CA VAL A 207 -0.17 -9.89 -5.59
C VAL A 207 1.21 -10.48 -5.86
N PRO A 208 1.71 -11.34 -4.95
CA PRO A 208 1.17 -11.69 -3.65
C PRO A 208 1.31 -10.57 -2.62
N ALA A 209 0.46 -10.56 -1.58
CA ALA A 209 0.57 -9.65 -0.44
C ALA A 209 1.07 -10.40 0.80
N LEU A 210 1.78 -9.70 1.69
CA LEU A 210 2.32 -10.25 2.93
C LEU A 210 1.78 -9.46 4.12
N PHE A 211 1.52 -10.14 5.25
CA PHE A 211 1.03 -9.51 6.48
C PHE A 211 1.90 -8.33 6.95
N ILE A 212 3.22 -8.50 6.86
CA ILE A 212 4.16 -7.47 7.31
C ILE A 212 4.05 -6.14 6.56
N GLU A 213 3.52 -6.16 5.32
CA GLU A 213 3.35 -4.96 4.51
C GLU A 213 2.35 -3.98 5.10
N SER A 214 1.38 -4.46 5.87
CA SER A 214 0.43 -3.60 6.58
C SER A 214 1.11 -2.67 7.58
N PHE A 215 2.30 -3.06 8.09
CA PHE A 215 3.10 -2.26 9.02
C PHE A 215 4.10 -1.35 8.33
N GLN A 216 4.20 -1.42 7.00
CA GLN A 216 5.12 -0.65 6.20
C GLN A 216 4.39 0.51 5.52
N SER A 217 5.02 1.69 5.53
CA SER A 217 4.59 2.84 4.75
C SER A 217 5.67 3.18 3.72
N PRO A 218 5.31 3.71 2.54
CA PRO A 218 6.30 4.17 1.57
C PRO A 218 7.25 5.22 2.15
N GLU A 219 6.78 6.01 3.11
CA GLU A 219 7.58 7.00 3.79
C GLU A 219 8.77 6.41 4.55
N ASP A 220 8.66 5.17 5.05
CA ASP A 220 9.75 4.48 5.74
C ASP A 220 11.01 4.38 4.86
N TYR A 221 10.85 4.34 3.53
CA TYR A 221 11.95 4.28 2.57
C TYR A 221 12.52 5.65 2.20
N TYR A 222 11.84 6.74 2.54
CA TYR A 222 12.24 8.12 2.23
C TYR A 222 12.89 8.86 3.40
N ILE A 223 12.77 8.30 4.61
CA ILE A 223 13.35 8.82 5.85
C ILE A 223 14.59 8.04 6.28
N ARG A 224 15.21 8.44 7.40
CA ARG A 224 16.40 7.76 7.93
C ARG A 224 16.07 6.35 8.46
N PRO A 225 16.91 5.33 8.22
CA PRO A 225 16.63 3.93 8.56
C PRO A 225 16.31 3.69 10.03
N PHE A 226 17.04 4.33 10.94
CA PHE A 226 16.84 4.16 12.38
C PHE A 226 15.46 4.66 12.83
N TYR A 227 15.06 5.85 12.34
CA TYR A 227 13.76 6.41 12.64
C TYR A 227 12.62 5.59 12.01
N ALA A 228 12.79 5.14 10.77
CA ALA A 228 11.84 4.24 10.12
C ALA A 228 11.63 2.94 10.91
N SER A 229 12.72 2.36 11.45
CA SER A 229 12.64 1.16 12.30
C SER A 229 11.86 1.43 13.58
N LEU A 230 12.12 2.57 14.23
CA LEU A 230 11.37 2.95 15.43
C LEU A 230 9.87 3.09 15.15
N VAL A 231 9.51 3.77 14.06
CA VAL A 231 8.10 3.97 13.66
C VAL A 231 7.43 2.64 13.34
N ARG A 232 8.10 1.69 12.66
CA ARG A 232 7.56 0.34 12.40
C ARG A 232 7.29 -0.43 13.70
N ILE A 233 8.19 -0.36 14.67
CA ILE A 233 7.98 -0.96 15.99
C ILE A 233 6.78 -0.32 16.69
N ILE A 234 6.67 1.00 16.63
CA ILE A 234 5.51 1.73 17.22
C ILE A 234 4.21 1.29 16.56
N ARG A 235 4.15 1.13 15.22
CA ARG A 235 2.97 0.63 14.51
C ARG A 235 2.59 -0.78 14.97
N PHE A 236 3.59 -1.66 15.15
CA PHE A 236 3.33 -3.01 15.65
C PHE A 236 2.78 -3.01 17.09
N ILE A 237 3.37 -2.19 17.96
CA ILE A 237 2.86 -2.01 19.33
C ILE A 237 1.45 -1.43 19.32
N ALA A 238 1.19 -0.44 18.46
CA ALA A 238 -0.13 0.15 18.29
C ALA A 238 -1.18 -0.90 17.87
N PHE A 239 -0.85 -1.76 16.92
CA PHE A 239 -1.71 -2.89 16.53
C PHE A 239 -2.03 -3.80 17.72
N MET A 240 -1.01 -4.17 18.51
CA MET A 240 -1.23 -4.98 19.72
C MET A 240 -2.13 -4.27 20.74
N ILE A 241 -1.92 -2.97 20.97
CA ILE A 241 -2.78 -2.16 21.84
C ILE A 241 -4.21 -2.12 21.27
N GLY A 242 -4.36 -1.90 19.96
CA GLY A 242 -5.66 -1.81 19.27
C GLY A 242 -6.54 -3.04 19.47
N ILE A 243 -5.96 -4.23 19.50
CA ILE A 243 -6.70 -5.49 19.67
C ILE A 243 -6.77 -5.99 21.11
N LEU A 244 -5.73 -5.74 21.92
CA LEU A 244 -5.59 -6.37 23.25
C LEU A 244 -5.94 -5.47 24.43
N ALA A 245 -5.75 -4.15 24.34
CA ALA A 245 -5.84 -3.29 25.53
C ALA A 245 -7.20 -3.35 26.25
N PRO A 246 -8.36 -3.28 25.56
CA PRO A 246 -9.65 -3.42 26.22
C PRO A 246 -9.84 -4.82 26.83
N ALA A 247 -9.39 -5.87 26.13
CA ALA A 247 -9.50 -7.23 26.62
C ALA A 247 -8.63 -7.48 27.85
N ILE A 248 -7.41 -6.96 27.86
CA ILE A 248 -6.51 -7.04 29.03
C ILE A 248 -7.14 -6.32 30.21
N TYR A 249 -7.68 -5.12 30.01
CA TYR A 249 -8.37 -4.39 31.09
C TYR A 249 -9.51 -5.22 31.67
N VAL A 250 -10.40 -5.75 30.82
CA VAL A 250 -11.52 -6.61 31.24
C VAL A 250 -11.04 -7.85 32.01
N ALA A 251 -10.02 -8.54 31.47
CA ALA A 251 -9.49 -9.76 32.11
C ALA A 251 -8.89 -9.47 33.50
N ILE A 252 -8.17 -8.37 33.64
CA ILE A 252 -7.49 -8.01 34.89
C ILE A 252 -8.51 -7.50 35.89
N SER A 253 -9.44 -6.61 35.53
CA SER A 253 -10.44 -6.06 36.43
C SER A 253 -11.44 -7.10 36.94
N SER A 254 -11.83 -8.09 36.07
CA SER A 254 -12.87 -9.06 36.42
C SER A 254 -12.34 -10.36 37.00
N PHE A 255 -11.15 -10.86 36.59
CA PHE A 255 -10.68 -12.20 36.94
C PHE A 255 -9.34 -12.23 37.67
N HIS A 256 -8.47 -11.22 37.47
CA HIS A 256 -7.08 -11.27 37.95
C HIS A 256 -6.71 -9.96 38.68
N GLN A 257 -7.54 -9.55 39.61
CA GLN A 257 -7.36 -8.30 40.38
C GLN A 257 -6.05 -8.27 41.19
N GLU A 258 -5.53 -9.45 41.54
CA GLU A 258 -4.25 -9.63 42.23
C GLU A 258 -3.03 -9.15 41.39
N LEU A 259 -3.15 -9.01 40.11
CA LEU A 259 -2.09 -8.47 39.22
C LEU A 259 -2.01 -6.95 39.28
N ILE A 260 -3.02 -6.27 39.85
CA ILE A 260 -3.08 -4.82 39.95
C ILE A 260 -2.35 -4.37 41.22
N PRO A 261 -1.40 -3.40 41.13
CA PRO A 261 -0.83 -2.81 42.32
C PRO A 261 -1.90 -2.25 43.25
N THR A 262 -1.81 -2.56 44.53
CA THR A 262 -2.84 -2.23 45.57
C THR A 262 -3.35 -0.78 45.50
N PRO A 263 -2.50 0.26 45.39
CA PRO A 263 -2.99 1.63 45.26
C PRO A 263 -3.87 1.89 44.04
N LEU A 264 -3.49 1.26 42.91
CA LEU A 264 -4.26 1.39 41.67
C LEU A 264 -5.58 0.61 41.76
N LEU A 265 -5.57 -0.57 42.38
CA LEU A 265 -6.77 -1.37 42.63
C LEU A 265 -7.84 -0.59 43.41
N PHE A 266 -7.45 0.09 44.48
CA PHE A 266 -8.38 0.94 45.25
C PHE A 266 -8.93 2.08 44.37
N THR A 267 -8.09 2.71 43.57
CA THR A 267 -8.53 3.80 42.70
C THR A 267 -9.51 3.29 41.65
N MET A 268 -9.24 2.11 41.04
CA MET A 268 -10.15 1.47 40.10
C MET A 268 -11.47 1.05 40.74
N ALA A 269 -11.42 0.42 41.91
CA ALA A 269 -12.60 0.02 42.67
C ALA A 269 -13.49 1.23 43.01
N THR A 270 -12.90 2.35 43.45
CA THR A 270 -13.65 3.58 43.69
C THR A 270 -14.25 4.17 42.39
N ALA A 271 -13.55 4.04 41.25
CA ALA A 271 -14.05 4.53 39.97
C ALA A 271 -15.15 3.65 39.38
N GLU A 272 -15.23 2.39 39.79
CA GLU A 272 -16.27 1.42 39.37
C GLU A 272 -17.45 1.38 40.37
N GLU A 273 -17.32 2.03 41.54
CA GLU A 273 -18.38 2.07 42.52
C GLU A 273 -19.60 2.83 41.97
N GLY A 274 -20.75 2.16 41.94
CA GLY A 274 -22.01 2.72 41.43
C GLY A 274 -22.24 2.53 39.93
N ILE A 275 -21.34 1.90 39.19
CA ILE A 275 -21.54 1.58 37.77
C ILE A 275 -22.41 0.32 37.66
N PRO A 276 -23.50 0.36 36.84
CA PRO A 276 -24.45 -0.75 36.77
C PRO A 276 -23.98 -1.88 35.84
N PHE A 277 -22.96 -1.65 35.01
CA PHE A 277 -22.52 -2.59 33.99
C PHE A 277 -21.22 -3.31 34.38
N PRO A 278 -21.07 -4.60 34.04
CA PRO A 278 -19.78 -5.27 34.17
C PRO A 278 -18.79 -4.73 33.13
N SER A 279 -17.48 -4.77 33.42
CA SER A 279 -16.41 -4.23 32.58
C SER A 279 -16.45 -4.70 31.11
N VAL A 280 -16.97 -5.92 30.84
CA VAL A 280 -17.19 -6.44 29.47
C VAL A 280 -18.19 -5.57 28.70
N MET A 281 -19.32 -5.25 29.36
CA MET A 281 -20.38 -4.45 28.74
C MET A 281 -19.92 -3.01 28.53
N GLU A 282 -19.16 -2.44 29.46
CA GLU A 282 -18.56 -1.12 29.31
C GLU A 282 -17.61 -1.08 28.09
N ALA A 283 -16.72 -2.09 27.96
CA ALA A 283 -15.78 -2.20 26.86
C ALA A 283 -16.49 -2.34 25.49
N LEU A 284 -17.55 -3.18 25.43
CA LEU A 284 -18.33 -3.36 24.20
C LEU A 284 -19.14 -2.10 23.85
N LEU A 285 -19.77 -1.46 24.83
CA LEU A 285 -20.54 -0.24 24.61
C LEU A 285 -19.66 0.91 24.11
N MET A 286 -18.53 1.15 24.79
CA MET A 286 -17.59 2.18 24.37
C MET A 286 -16.93 1.86 23.05
N GLY A 287 -16.62 0.58 22.79
CA GLY A 287 -16.14 0.11 21.51
C GLY A 287 -17.13 0.40 20.37
N LEU A 288 -18.42 0.11 20.61
CA LEU A 288 -19.48 0.40 19.64
C LEU A 288 -19.64 1.90 19.38
N ILE A 289 -19.63 2.71 20.44
CA ILE A 289 -19.70 4.18 20.33
C ILE A 289 -18.51 4.69 19.49
N PHE A 290 -17.31 4.18 19.75
CA PHE A 290 -16.12 4.55 18.98
C PHE A 290 -16.26 4.18 17.49
N GLU A 291 -16.76 2.97 17.16
CA GLU A 291 -16.96 2.57 15.77
C GLU A 291 -18.01 3.43 15.06
N ILE A 292 -19.10 3.81 15.75
CA ILE A 292 -20.10 4.74 15.21
C ILE A 292 -19.49 6.12 14.93
N LEU A 293 -18.68 6.65 15.86
CA LEU A 293 -18.00 7.93 15.69
C LEU A 293 -17.00 7.90 14.55
N ARG A 294 -16.27 6.81 14.40
CA ARG A 294 -15.32 6.58 13.30
C ARG A 294 -16.05 6.56 11.95
N GLU A 295 -17.10 5.77 11.84
CA GLU A 295 -17.92 5.65 10.62
C GLU A 295 -18.53 7.00 10.22
N ALA A 296 -19.08 7.74 11.19
CA ALA A 296 -19.59 9.09 10.96
C ALA A 296 -18.48 10.04 10.49
N GLY A 297 -17.27 9.94 11.11
CA GLY A 297 -16.13 10.79 10.78
C GLY A 297 -15.63 10.59 9.34
N ILE A 298 -15.68 9.37 8.80
CA ILE A 298 -15.27 9.05 7.43
C ILE A 298 -16.28 9.58 6.41
N ARG A 299 -17.57 9.55 6.72
CA ARG A 299 -18.66 9.95 5.80
C ARG A 299 -18.92 11.44 5.76
N LEU A 300 -18.49 12.18 6.77
CA LEU A 300 -18.71 13.63 6.83
C LEU A 300 -17.61 14.39 6.06
N PRO A 301 -17.90 15.59 5.51
CA PRO A 301 -16.88 16.49 4.98
C PRO A 301 -15.77 16.73 6.03
N ARG A 302 -14.51 16.73 5.62
CA ARG A 302 -13.33 16.77 6.52
C ARG A 302 -13.43 17.77 7.68
N PRO A 303 -13.86 19.05 7.48
CA PRO A 303 -13.97 20.00 8.59
C PRO A 303 -15.02 19.59 9.63
N VAL A 304 -16.15 19.05 9.17
CA VAL A 304 -17.26 18.62 10.03
C VAL A 304 -16.93 17.31 10.73
N GLY A 305 -16.32 16.35 10.00
CA GLY A 305 -15.91 15.06 10.57
C GLY A 305 -14.91 15.22 11.71
N GLN A 306 -13.94 16.12 11.59
CA GLN A 306 -12.99 16.43 12.68
C GLN A 306 -13.70 17.01 13.91
N ALA A 307 -14.60 17.98 13.70
CA ALA A 307 -15.34 18.58 14.81
C ALA A 307 -16.22 17.55 15.53
N VAL A 308 -16.96 16.72 14.79
CA VAL A 308 -17.83 15.67 15.33
C VAL A 308 -17.00 14.63 16.09
N SER A 309 -15.84 14.23 15.58
CA SER A 309 -14.98 13.26 16.26
C SER A 309 -14.44 13.79 17.57
N ILE A 310 -14.00 15.05 17.62
CA ILE A 310 -13.47 15.66 18.86
C ILE A 310 -14.59 15.88 19.89
N VAL A 311 -15.70 16.50 19.46
CA VAL A 311 -16.83 16.77 20.36
C VAL A 311 -17.49 15.48 20.81
N GLY A 312 -17.67 14.52 19.89
CA GLY A 312 -18.23 13.21 20.22
C GLY A 312 -17.40 12.47 21.25
N ALA A 313 -16.09 12.37 21.07
CA ALA A 313 -15.21 11.68 22.00
C ALA A 313 -15.17 12.35 23.37
N LEU A 314 -15.07 13.69 23.41
CA LEU A 314 -14.99 14.45 24.67
C LEU A 314 -16.35 14.46 25.40
N VAL A 315 -17.41 14.87 24.73
CA VAL A 315 -18.74 15.06 25.35
C VAL A 315 -19.36 13.72 25.74
N ILE A 316 -19.29 12.70 24.85
CA ILE A 316 -19.85 11.38 25.15
C ILE A 316 -19.02 10.69 26.25
N GLY A 317 -17.70 10.79 26.21
CA GLY A 317 -16.82 10.20 27.23
C GLY A 317 -17.06 10.83 28.61
N GLU A 318 -17.10 12.15 28.69
CA GLU A 318 -17.34 12.88 29.95
C GLU A 318 -18.77 12.67 30.48
N ALA A 319 -19.78 12.71 29.59
CA ALA A 319 -21.16 12.47 29.95
C ALA A 319 -21.39 11.03 30.48
N ALA A 320 -20.75 10.01 29.83
CA ALA A 320 -20.87 8.63 30.25
C ALA A 320 -20.26 8.37 31.63
N VAL A 321 -19.12 9.00 31.95
CA VAL A 321 -18.48 8.94 33.27
C VAL A 321 -19.32 9.71 34.29
N SER A 322 -19.76 10.94 33.98
CA SER A 322 -20.56 11.78 34.87
C SER A 322 -21.92 11.17 35.22
N ALA A 323 -22.50 10.43 34.28
CA ALA A 323 -23.74 9.68 34.45
C ALA A 323 -23.56 8.38 35.26
N GLY A 324 -22.33 7.98 35.60
CA GLY A 324 -22.04 6.71 36.23
C GLY A 324 -22.36 5.47 35.37
N LEU A 325 -22.32 5.61 34.06
CA LEU A 325 -22.57 4.50 33.14
C LEU A 325 -21.29 3.73 32.85
N ILE A 326 -20.14 4.37 32.87
CA ILE A 326 -18.84 3.81 32.47
C ILE A 326 -17.75 4.32 33.40
N GLY A 327 -16.84 3.45 33.81
CA GLY A 327 -15.67 3.80 34.64
C GLY A 327 -14.66 4.68 33.89
N SER A 328 -14.12 5.68 34.58
CA SER A 328 -13.08 6.54 34.00
C SER A 328 -11.86 5.79 33.50
N PRO A 329 -11.37 4.68 34.10
CA PRO A 329 -10.27 3.89 33.54
C PRO A 329 -10.61 3.26 32.20
N MET A 330 -11.84 2.77 32.00
CA MET A 330 -12.29 2.19 30.72
C MET A 330 -12.25 3.22 29.60
N VAL A 331 -12.68 4.46 29.86
CA VAL A 331 -12.61 5.54 28.86
C VAL A 331 -11.18 5.80 28.41
N ILE A 332 -10.20 5.78 29.33
CA ILE A 332 -8.78 5.95 29.00
C ILE A 332 -8.29 4.79 28.11
N VAL A 333 -8.64 3.55 28.45
CA VAL A 333 -8.25 2.36 27.67
C VAL A 333 -8.83 2.41 26.26
N VAL A 334 -10.11 2.77 26.11
CA VAL A 334 -10.76 2.87 24.80
C VAL A 334 -10.18 4.04 23.99
N ALA A 335 -9.89 5.19 24.62
CA ALA A 335 -9.25 6.31 23.95
C ALA A 335 -7.86 5.95 23.42
N LEU A 336 -7.04 5.25 24.22
CA LEU A 336 -5.74 4.75 23.79
C LEU A 336 -5.87 3.76 22.62
N THR A 337 -6.83 2.85 22.71
CA THR A 337 -7.14 1.88 21.66
C THR A 337 -7.54 2.58 20.37
N ALA A 338 -8.37 3.61 20.45
CA ALA A 338 -8.81 4.42 19.31
C ALA A 338 -7.64 5.11 18.63
N ILE A 339 -6.75 5.75 19.38
CA ILE A 339 -5.55 6.41 18.83
C ILE A 339 -4.63 5.38 18.19
N ALA A 340 -4.47 4.21 18.79
CA ALA A 340 -3.65 3.13 18.29
C ALA A 340 -4.14 2.62 16.93
N SER A 341 -5.46 2.41 16.76
CA SER A 341 -6.04 1.91 15.49
C SER A 341 -5.89 2.90 14.32
N PHE A 342 -5.75 4.20 14.55
CA PHE A 342 -5.47 5.17 13.48
C PHE A 342 -4.05 5.05 12.90
N THR A 343 -3.14 4.34 13.55
CA THR A 343 -1.77 4.19 13.04
C THR A 343 -1.64 3.16 11.94
N LEU A 344 -2.62 2.24 11.78
CA LEU A 344 -2.65 1.19 10.76
C LEU A 344 -3.98 1.16 9.99
N PRO A 345 -4.20 2.08 9.06
CA PRO A 345 -5.44 2.10 8.27
C PRO A 345 -5.73 0.79 7.53
N ALA A 346 -4.68 0.10 7.06
CA ALA A 346 -4.80 -1.16 6.32
C ALA A 346 -5.34 -2.34 7.16
N GLN A 347 -5.34 -2.26 8.49
CA GLN A 347 -5.79 -3.33 9.39
C GLN A 347 -7.02 -2.94 10.24
N THR A 348 -7.59 -1.78 9.98
CA THR A 348 -8.67 -1.22 10.81
C THR A 348 -9.88 -2.15 10.92
N ASP A 349 -10.29 -2.77 9.80
CA ASP A 349 -11.44 -3.68 9.76
C ASP A 349 -11.17 -4.96 10.55
N SER A 350 -9.98 -5.53 10.38
CA SER A 350 -9.53 -6.71 11.12
C SER A 350 -9.41 -6.42 12.62
N GLU A 351 -8.85 -5.26 13.00
CA GLU A 351 -8.71 -4.84 14.40
C GLU A 351 -10.06 -4.72 15.10
N ALA A 352 -11.08 -4.14 14.45
CA ALA A 352 -12.39 -3.94 15.04
C ALA A 352 -13.04 -5.28 15.42
N ILE A 353 -13.01 -6.25 14.52
CA ILE A 353 -13.59 -7.58 14.76
C ILE A 353 -12.78 -8.36 15.80
N LEU A 354 -11.44 -8.34 15.68
CA LEU A 354 -10.57 -9.02 16.65
C LEU A 354 -10.73 -8.46 18.08
N ARG A 355 -10.84 -7.16 18.22
CA ARG A 355 -11.07 -6.50 19.50
C ARG A 355 -12.34 -7.03 20.17
N ILE A 356 -13.45 -7.12 19.45
CA ILE A 356 -14.71 -7.67 19.96
C ILE A 356 -14.50 -9.12 20.43
N LEU A 357 -13.84 -9.96 19.60
CA LEU A 357 -13.54 -11.35 19.97
C LEU A 357 -12.68 -11.44 21.22
N PHE A 358 -11.60 -10.67 21.31
CA PHE A 358 -10.74 -10.65 22.48
C PHE A 358 -11.48 -10.21 23.73
N VAL A 359 -12.32 -9.17 23.67
CA VAL A 359 -13.12 -8.69 24.81
C VAL A 359 -14.13 -9.74 25.28
N LEU A 360 -14.83 -10.40 24.36
CA LEU A 360 -15.80 -11.46 24.72
C LEU A 360 -15.13 -12.65 25.42
N PHE A 361 -14.01 -13.13 24.88
CA PHE A 361 -13.28 -14.23 25.50
C PHE A 361 -12.56 -13.81 26.80
N ALA A 362 -12.09 -12.56 26.90
CA ALA A 362 -11.55 -12.01 28.13
C ALA A 362 -12.62 -11.94 29.24
N GLY A 363 -13.85 -11.56 28.88
CA GLY A 363 -14.95 -11.45 29.82
C GLY A 363 -15.53 -12.79 30.28
N THR A 364 -15.25 -13.88 29.59
CA THR A 364 -15.72 -15.23 29.98
C THR A 364 -14.64 -16.09 30.62
N LEU A 365 -13.40 -15.98 30.16
CA LEU A 365 -12.27 -16.84 30.55
C LEU A 365 -11.05 -16.07 31.08
N GLY A 366 -11.15 -14.74 31.22
CA GLY A 366 -10.05 -13.91 31.68
C GLY A 366 -8.84 -13.96 30.73
N VAL A 367 -7.64 -13.94 31.31
CA VAL A 367 -6.36 -14.01 30.56
C VAL A 367 -6.26 -15.29 29.75
N TYR A 368 -6.82 -16.41 30.21
CA TYR A 368 -6.85 -17.67 29.47
C TYR A 368 -7.61 -17.53 28.15
N GLY A 369 -8.74 -16.81 28.16
CA GLY A 369 -9.50 -16.51 26.94
C GLY A 369 -8.70 -15.68 25.93
N ILE A 370 -7.97 -14.66 26.42
CA ILE A 370 -7.05 -13.87 25.56
C ILE A 370 -6.00 -14.79 24.91
N MET A 371 -5.37 -15.67 25.69
CA MET A 371 -4.35 -16.61 25.19
C MET A 371 -4.93 -17.55 24.13
N LEU A 372 -6.13 -18.07 24.30
CA LEU A 372 -6.79 -18.95 23.32
C LEU A 372 -7.05 -18.23 22.00
N VAL A 373 -7.64 -17.04 22.04
CA VAL A 373 -7.91 -16.23 20.84
C VAL A 373 -6.59 -15.85 20.14
N PHE A 374 -5.56 -15.48 20.92
CA PHE A 374 -4.26 -15.12 20.38
C PHE A 374 -3.58 -16.31 19.70
N LEU A 375 -3.63 -17.50 20.30
CA LEU A 375 -3.10 -18.72 19.69
C LEU A 375 -3.88 -19.07 18.40
N ALA A 376 -5.20 -18.99 18.42
CA ALA A 376 -6.02 -19.20 17.24
C ALA A 376 -5.69 -18.22 16.13
N LEU A 377 -5.47 -16.93 16.47
CA LEU A 377 -5.02 -15.90 15.52
C LEU A 377 -3.67 -16.23 14.90
N LEU A 378 -2.69 -16.65 15.72
CA LEU A 378 -1.37 -17.05 15.21
C LEU A 378 -1.43 -18.25 14.27
N VAL A 379 -2.22 -19.27 14.62
CA VAL A 379 -2.43 -20.46 13.78
C VAL A 379 -3.12 -20.05 12.48
N HIS A 380 -4.14 -19.21 12.54
CA HIS A 380 -4.82 -18.70 11.35
C HIS A 380 -3.86 -17.96 10.42
N LEU A 381 -3.13 -16.96 10.93
CA LEU A 381 -2.14 -16.20 10.15
C LEU A 381 -1.06 -17.08 9.54
N ALA A 382 -0.58 -18.10 10.27
CA ALA A 382 0.41 -19.05 9.76
C ALA A 382 -0.13 -19.97 8.67
N SER A 383 -1.44 -20.24 8.66
CA SER A 383 -2.10 -21.06 7.64
C SER A 383 -2.41 -20.31 6.35
N LEU A 384 -2.52 -18.98 6.40
CA LEU A 384 -2.85 -18.14 5.26
C LEU A 384 -1.74 -18.16 4.19
N ARG A 385 -2.17 -18.09 2.95
CA ARG A 385 -1.31 -17.90 1.77
C ARG A 385 -1.87 -16.80 0.90
N SER A 386 -0.99 -16.17 0.12
CA SER A 386 -1.34 -15.24 -0.94
C SER A 386 -0.72 -15.74 -2.24
N PHE A 387 -1.55 -16.23 -3.16
CA PHE A 387 -1.11 -16.80 -4.45
C PHE A 387 0.01 -17.84 -4.26
N GLY A 388 -0.13 -18.71 -3.26
CA GLY A 388 0.82 -19.75 -2.91
C GLY A 388 1.99 -19.31 -2.03
N THR A 389 2.21 -18.01 -1.83
CA THR A 389 3.24 -17.46 -0.93
C THR A 389 2.73 -17.47 0.51
N PRO A 390 3.52 -17.94 1.51
CA PRO A 390 3.12 -17.86 2.91
C PRO A 390 2.88 -16.41 3.34
N TYR A 391 1.66 -16.11 3.83
CA TYR A 391 1.22 -14.76 4.15
C TYR A 391 2.04 -14.10 5.28
N LEU A 392 2.44 -14.90 6.28
CA LEU A 392 3.21 -14.45 7.43
C LEU A 392 4.72 -14.35 7.16
N SER A 393 5.17 -14.61 5.91
CA SER A 393 6.59 -14.43 5.55
C SER A 393 7.03 -12.97 5.80
N PRO A 394 8.27 -12.74 6.30
CA PRO A 394 9.35 -13.66 6.61
C PRO A 394 9.38 -14.20 8.06
N LEU A 395 8.31 -13.98 8.84
CA LEU A 395 8.21 -14.47 10.22
C LEU A 395 7.96 -15.99 10.26
N ALA A 396 7.08 -16.47 9.35
CA ALA A 396 6.83 -17.90 9.17
C ALA A 396 6.67 -18.21 7.65
N PRO A 397 7.58 -18.97 7.03
CA PRO A 397 8.83 -19.52 7.59
C PRO A 397 9.87 -18.44 7.90
N PHE A 398 10.63 -18.63 8.98
CA PHE A 398 11.58 -17.65 9.45
C PHE A 398 12.78 -17.49 8.50
N SER A 399 13.06 -16.25 8.08
CA SER A 399 14.16 -15.90 7.19
C SER A 399 14.93 -14.70 7.72
N LEU A 400 16.11 -14.93 8.33
CA LEU A 400 16.99 -13.86 8.83
C LEU A 400 17.37 -12.84 7.76
N ARG A 401 17.48 -13.29 6.51
CA ARG A 401 17.83 -12.43 5.37
C ARG A 401 16.77 -11.39 5.09
N ASP A 402 15.51 -11.76 5.17
CA ASP A 402 14.37 -10.92 4.82
C ASP A 402 13.89 -10.10 6.03
N MET A 403 14.33 -10.46 7.26
CA MET A 403 14.08 -9.67 8.47
C MET A 403 14.66 -8.26 8.44
N LYS A 404 15.60 -8.00 7.51
CA LYS A 404 16.19 -6.66 7.29
C LYS A 404 15.20 -5.60 6.80
N ASP A 405 14.01 -5.99 6.38
CA ASP A 405 12.94 -5.08 5.94
C ASP A 405 11.59 -5.37 6.59
N THR A 406 11.58 -6.00 7.75
CA THR A 406 10.37 -6.21 8.56
C THR A 406 10.22 -5.11 9.61
N PHE A 407 10.53 -5.42 10.86
CA PHE A 407 10.52 -4.45 11.97
C PHE A 407 11.70 -3.49 11.90
N VAL A 408 12.86 -3.99 11.49
CA VAL A 408 14.06 -3.18 11.30
C VAL A 408 14.23 -2.87 9.82
N ARG A 409 14.21 -1.59 9.46
CA ARG A 409 14.50 -1.14 8.11
C ARG A 409 16.02 -0.95 7.96
N ALA A 410 16.68 -1.87 7.29
CA ALA A 410 18.10 -1.73 6.97
C ALA A 410 18.34 -0.59 5.96
N PRO A 411 19.51 0.06 5.95
CA PRO A 411 19.86 1.02 4.90
C PRO A 411 19.81 0.37 3.50
N PHE A 412 19.52 1.16 2.45
CA PHE A 412 19.39 0.64 1.08
C PHE A 412 20.60 -0.18 0.62
N TRP A 413 21.81 0.26 0.95
CA TRP A 413 23.04 -0.46 0.60
C TRP A 413 23.18 -1.84 1.27
N ALA A 414 22.41 -2.12 2.33
CA ALA A 414 22.35 -3.43 2.99
C ALA A 414 21.22 -4.33 2.48
N MET A 415 20.29 -3.77 1.68
CA MET A 415 19.17 -4.49 1.05
C MET A 415 19.58 -5.04 -0.32
N ILE A 416 20.53 -5.96 -0.36
CA ILE A 416 21.14 -6.47 -1.59
C ILE A 416 20.19 -7.37 -2.37
N PHE A 417 19.28 -8.05 -1.69
CA PHE A 417 18.45 -9.09 -2.27
C PHE A 417 16.97 -8.74 -2.22
N ARG A 418 16.21 -9.28 -3.18
CA ARG A 418 14.74 -9.29 -3.15
C ARG A 418 14.22 -10.23 -2.07
N PRO A 419 12.97 -10.04 -1.56
CA PRO A 419 12.34 -10.95 -0.61
C PRO A 419 12.30 -12.38 -1.15
N ARG A 420 12.80 -13.32 -0.37
CA ARG A 420 12.96 -14.73 -0.80
C ARG A 420 11.64 -15.42 -1.14
N ALA A 421 10.59 -15.06 -0.44
CA ALA A 421 9.25 -15.62 -0.66
C ALA A 421 8.63 -15.22 -2.00
N ILE A 422 9.10 -14.14 -2.62
CA ILE A 422 8.54 -13.54 -3.83
C ILE A 422 9.48 -13.69 -5.02
N SER A 423 10.81 -13.61 -4.78
CA SER A 423 11.82 -13.62 -5.85
C SER A 423 11.83 -14.95 -6.62
N TRP A 424 12.00 -14.86 -7.97
CA TRP A 424 12.06 -16.01 -8.86
C TRP A 424 13.50 -16.32 -9.29
N HIS A 425 13.96 -15.84 -10.44
CA HIS A 425 15.28 -16.18 -11.00
C HIS A 425 16.39 -15.20 -10.60
N ASP A 426 16.06 -13.94 -10.35
CA ASP A 426 17.02 -12.90 -10.03
C ASP A 426 16.81 -12.40 -8.59
N PRO A 427 17.43 -13.07 -7.60
CA PRO A 427 17.28 -12.67 -6.22
C PRO A 427 18.07 -11.41 -5.86
N GLN A 428 19.03 -10.98 -6.71
CA GLN A 428 19.88 -9.83 -6.43
C GLN A 428 19.24 -8.54 -6.94
N LYS A 429 19.13 -7.55 -6.05
CA LYS A 429 18.55 -6.24 -6.34
C LYS A 429 19.61 -5.19 -6.66
N GLN A 430 20.80 -5.32 -6.08
CA GLN A 430 21.91 -4.38 -6.22
C GLN A 430 23.26 -5.06 -5.99
N GLU A 431 24.33 -4.43 -6.42
CA GLU A 431 25.70 -4.93 -6.23
C GLU A 431 26.15 -4.90 -4.77
N PHE A 432 27.14 -5.74 -4.46
CA PHE A 432 27.80 -5.72 -3.15
C PHE A 432 28.67 -4.45 -3.01
N ARG A 433 28.83 -3.96 -1.78
CA ARG A 433 29.72 -2.85 -1.41
C ARG A 433 29.28 -1.46 -1.86
N LEU A 434 27.97 -1.19 -1.93
CA LEU A 434 27.45 0.16 -2.17
C LEU A 434 27.36 1.02 -0.88
N SER A 435 28.02 0.61 0.22
CA SER A 435 28.05 1.42 1.43
C SER A 435 28.80 2.73 1.17
N PRO A 436 28.36 3.87 1.73
CA PRO A 436 29.06 5.14 1.60
C PRO A 436 30.50 5.03 2.10
N GLU A 437 31.45 5.47 1.30
CA GLU A 437 32.85 5.56 1.72
C GLU A 437 33.02 6.70 2.71
N TYR A 438 33.66 6.43 3.84
CA TYR A 438 34.10 7.47 4.75
C TYR A 438 35.31 8.16 4.12
N VAL A 439 35.15 9.40 3.70
CA VAL A 439 36.29 10.24 3.30
C VAL A 439 37.12 10.55 4.56
N SER A 440 38.13 9.73 4.81
CA SER A 440 39.07 10.02 5.88
C SER A 440 39.88 11.29 5.48
N GLU A 441 40.09 12.22 6.40
CA GLU A 441 40.86 13.44 6.17
C GLU A 441 42.29 13.17 5.66
N LYS A 442 42.77 11.94 5.79
CA LYS A 442 44.09 11.50 5.27
C LYS A 442 44.14 11.44 3.73
N SER A 443 43.03 11.32 3.02
CA SER A 443 43.04 11.27 1.54
C SER A 443 43.19 12.65 0.90
N LYS A 444 42.97 13.74 1.64
CA LYS A 444 43.20 15.12 1.13
C LYS A 444 44.66 15.53 1.04
N LYS A 445 45.58 14.84 1.74
CA LYS A 445 47.02 15.17 1.73
C LYS A 445 47.81 14.51 0.60
N THR A 446 47.25 13.58 -0.14
CA THR A 446 47.93 12.86 -1.22
C THR A 446 47.54 13.35 -2.62
N ARG A 447 46.72 14.41 -2.72
CA ARG A 447 46.31 15.03 -4.00
C ARG A 447 46.79 16.52 -4.09
N LYS A 448 47.92 16.86 -3.50
CA LYS A 448 48.63 18.11 -3.78
C LYS A 448 49.98 17.83 -4.43
#